data_6423d420e33486e6ddca8d80d01ec69a
#
_entry.id   6423d420e33486e6ddca8d80d01ec69a
#
_cell.length_a   1.000
_cell.length_b   1.000
_cell.length_c   1.000
_cell.angle_alpha   90.00
_cell.angle_beta   90.00
_cell.angle_gamma   90.00
#
_symmetry.space_group_name_H-M   'P 1'
#
loop_
_entity.id
_entity.type
_entity.pdbx_description
1 polymer ?
#
loop_
_entity_poly.entity_id
_entity_poly.type
_entity_poly.pdbx_seq_one_letter_code
_entity_poly.pdbx_strand_id
1 'polypeptide(L)'
;AYKIFEIAQMADGQESSTRYITMDAANLPTPAELGIPDDLATRWQAVMAKAFAAYNAEYARLDALATEQPSLVRLPADAKPAVVTRLRKNYALDRARYFIPFATRTNLGLVQTSRMWAQTVKHLDSLPHPEARAAAALIREELLKQSPRLMRHSFAESSYQEQARQELAASVRLGRERLSTAPLADEVWVHVDRATPPFLPEVQSITEALRHRPNRYAQHGAASRRMRVSFAWNNLAIAELRDLNRHRTGHRYTPLIQAGFYLPPEIAHGNHAALLDEQAALTRELLERGSPAYVYSLLLGAQTPFEHSTHADKFIYEAELRTGMGALFRY
;
A
#
# COMPACT_ATOMS: atom_id res chain seq x y z
N ALA A 1 2.83 -8.18 -4.05
CA ALA A 1 3.60 -7.40 -3.06
C ALA A 1 2.72 -6.95 -1.90
N TYR A 2 1.58 -6.30 -2.16
CA TYR A 2 0.73 -5.73 -1.09
C TYR A 2 0.36 -6.74 0.00
N LYS A 3 -0.24 -7.87 -0.35
CA LYS A 3 -0.65 -8.91 0.61
C LYS A 3 0.54 -9.57 1.32
N ILE A 4 1.69 -9.68 0.69
CA ILE A 4 2.90 -10.20 1.35
C ILE A 4 3.29 -9.30 2.53
N PHE A 5 3.29 -7.98 2.37
CA PHE A 5 3.59 -7.06 3.46
C PHE A 5 2.50 -7.01 4.54
N GLU A 6 1.24 -7.23 4.18
CA GLU A 6 0.15 -7.29 5.16
C GLU A 6 0.28 -8.50 6.08
N ILE A 7 0.61 -9.68 5.53
CA ILE A 7 0.68 -10.94 6.27
C ILE A 7 2.06 -11.24 6.88
N ALA A 8 3.15 -10.74 6.30
CA ALA A 8 4.52 -11.03 6.71
C ALA A 8 4.99 -10.11 7.83
N GLN A 9 4.50 -10.34 9.06
CA GLN A 9 4.78 -9.48 10.22
C GLN A 9 6.20 -9.62 10.78
N MET A 10 6.85 -10.78 10.60
CA MET A 10 8.22 -11.04 11.08
C MET A 10 9.20 -11.18 9.92
N ALA A 11 9.09 -10.29 8.97
CA ALA A 11 9.94 -10.27 7.79
C ALA A 11 10.77 -8.99 7.73
N ASP A 12 11.96 -9.06 7.16
CA ASP A 12 12.67 -7.92 6.64
C ASP A 12 12.60 -7.89 5.11
N GLY A 13 12.63 -6.70 4.50
CA GLY A 13 12.53 -6.63 3.05
C GLY A 13 12.45 -5.22 2.52
N GLN A 14 12.64 -5.12 1.21
CA GLN A 14 12.58 -3.87 0.47
C GLN A 14 11.73 -4.05 -0.79
N GLU A 15 11.07 -2.98 -1.19
CA GLU A 15 10.25 -2.87 -2.38
C GLU A 15 10.76 -1.71 -3.25
N SER A 16 10.72 -1.88 -4.56
CA SER A 16 10.97 -0.79 -5.51
C SER A 16 9.94 0.33 -5.30
N SER A 17 10.44 1.56 -5.20
CA SER A 17 9.60 2.71 -4.87
C SER A 17 9.15 3.46 -6.11
N THR A 18 7.85 3.68 -6.25
CA THR A 18 7.26 4.57 -7.26
C THR A 18 7.59 6.05 -7.05
N ARG A 19 8.22 6.39 -5.94
CA ARG A 19 8.71 7.75 -5.64
C ARG A 19 10.10 8.04 -6.22
N TYR A 20 10.83 7.00 -6.65
CA TYR A 20 12.22 7.12 -7.11
C TYR A 20 12.46 6.49 -8.48
N ILE A 21 11.54 5.65 -8.95
CA ILE A 21 11.64 4.90 -10.19
C ILE A 21 10.41 5.19 -11.03
N THR A 22 10.63 5.53 -12.29
CA THR A 22 9.55 5.64 -13.30
C THR A 22 9.03 4.26 -13.64
N MET A 23 7.72 4.17 -13.89
CA MET A 23 7.03 2.96 -14.31
C MET A 23 6.49 3.14 -15.72
N ASP A 24 6.34 2.05 -16.45
CA ASP A 24 5.78 2.06 -17.80
C ASP A 24 4.86 0.86 -18.05
N ALA A 25 4.19 0.84 -19.21
CA ALA A 25 3.24 -0.21 -19.57
C ALA A 25 3.88 -1.59 -19.74
N ALA A 26 5.20 -1.69 -19.98
CA ALA A 26 5.91 -2.97 -20.06
C ALA A 26 5.94 -3.69 -18.70
N ASN A 27 5.70 -2.97 -17.61
CA ASN A 27 5.59 -3.55 -16.28
C ASN A 27 4.20 -4.12 -15.96
N LEU A 28 3.24 -4.10 -16.89
CA LEU A 28 1.94 -4.75 -16.69
C LEU A 28 2.01 -6.26 -16.96
N PRO A 29 1.40 -7.08 -16.09
CA PRO A 29 1.13 -8.48 -16.41
C PRO A 29 0.08 -8.58 -17.54
N THR A 30 -0.02 -9.76 -18.14
CA THR A 30 -1.13 -10.04 -19.07
C THR A 30 -2.46 -10.15 -18.30
N PRO A 31 -3.62 -9.87 -18.95
CA PRO A 31 -4.92 -10.04 -18.32
C PRO A 31 -5.14 -11.45 -17.74
N ALA A 32 -4.70 -12.48 -18.45
CA ALA A 32 -4.83 -13.87 -18.03
C ALA A 32 -4.05 -14.18 -16.75
N GLU A 33 -2.83 -13.65 -16.57
CA GLU A 33 -2.05 -13.80 -15.32
C GLU A 33 -2.78 -13.22 -14.11
N LEU A 34 -3.62 -12.23 -14.32
CA LEU A 34 -4.39 -11.53 -13.27
C LEU A 34 -5.80 -12.12 -13.08
N GLY A 35 -6.24 -13.01 -13.95
CA GLY A 35 -7.60 -13.54 -13.95
C GLY A 35 -8.66 -12.53 -14.41
N ILE A 36 -8.27 -11.56 -15.22
CA ILE A 36 -9.21 -10.68 -15.93
C ILE A 36 -10.01 -11.51 -16.92
N PRO A 37 -11.36 -11.45 -16.91
CA PRO A 37 -12.19 -12.17 -17.89
C PRO A 37 -11.81 -11.82 -19.33
N ASP A 38 -11.83 -12.81 -20.23
CA ASP A 38 -11.38 -12.65 -21.62
C ASP A 38 -12.16 -11.56 -22.38
N ASP A 39 -13.47 -11.44 -22.12
CA ASP A 39 -14.33 -10.41 -22.71
C ASP A 39 -14.02 -9.00 -22.22
N LEU A 40 -13.31 -8.85 -21.10
CA LEU A 40 -12.85 -7.57 -20.56
C LEU A 40 -11.35 -7.29 -20.81
N ALA A 41 -10.60 -8.26 -21.32
CA ALA A 41 -9.15 -8.18 -21.46
C ALA A 41 -8.70 -6.97 -22.31
N THR A 42 -9.28 -6.80 -23.48
CA THR A 42 -8.95 -5.67 -24.39
C THR A 42 -9.31 -4.32 -23.77
N ARG A 43 -10.47 -4.22 -23.11
CA ARG A 43 -10.90 -3.00 -22.43
C ARG A 43 -9.99 -2.67 -21.25
N TRP A 44 -9.61 -3.67 -20.44
CA TRP A 44 -8.69 -3.50 -19.34
C TRP A 44 -7.34 -2.97 -19.84
N GLN A 45 -6.76 -3.57 -20.88
CA GLN A 45 -5.49 -3.11 -21.45
C GLN A 45 -5.58 -1.67 -21.94
N ALA A 46 -6.66 -1.29 -22.60
CA ALA A 46 -6.86 0.07 -23.10
C ALA A 46 -6.94 1.10 -21.95
N VAL A 47 -7.66 0.80 -20.86
CA VAL A 47 -7.75 1.67 -19.68
C VAL A 47 -6.40 1.80 -18.99
N MET A 48 -5.66 0.71 -18.82
CA MET A 48 -4.33 0.74 -18.19
C MET A 48 -3.31 1.51 -19.04
N ALA A 49 -3.38 1.41 -20.38
CA ALA A 49 -2.54 2.20 -21.26
C ALA A 49 -2.85 3.71 -21.17
N LYS A 50 -4.13 4.09 -21.10
CA LYS A 50 -4.54 5.49 -20.87
C LYS A 50 -4.04 6.00 -19.50
N ALA A 51 -4.08 5.18 -18.47
CA ALA A 51 -3.58 5.52 -17.15
C ALA A 51 -2.05 5.79 -17.16
N PHE A 52 -1.27 4.97 -17.84
CA PHE A 52 0.17 5.25 -18.04
C PHE A 52 0.43 6.49 -18.91
N ALA A 53 -0.38 6.74 -19.92
CA ALA A 53 -0.28 7.97 -20.72
C ALA A 53 -0.52 9.21 -19.83
N ALA A 54 -1.53 9.18 -18.96
CA ALA A 54 -1.79 10.24 -17.98
C ALA A 54 -0.63 10.40 -16.98
N TYR A 55 -0.10 9.29 -16.44
CA TYR A 55 1.08 9.30 -15.57
C TYR A 55 2.27 9.99 -16.24
N ASN A 56 2.62 9.62 -17.47
CA ASN A 56 3.75 10.17 -18.18
C ASN A 56 3.57 11.66 -18.52
N ALA A 57 2.36 12.05 -18.93
CA ALA A 57 2.04 13.45 -19.23
C ALA A 57 2.14 14.33 -17.98
N GLU A 58 1.56 13.89 -16.85
CA GLU A 58 1.61 14.64 -15.60
C GLU A 58 3.01 14.66 -14.99
N TYR A 59 3.76 13.56 -15.10
CA TYR A 59 5.16 13.53 -14.69
C TYR A 59 6.00 14.59 -15.43
N ALA A 60 5.89 14.62 -16.77
CA ALA A 60 6.63 15.59 -17.59
C ALA A 60 6.21 17.05 -17.28
N ARG A 61 4.92 17.31 -17.14
CA ARG A 61 4.37 18.62 -16.78
C ARG A 61 4.85 19.09 -15.41
N LEU A 62 4.83 18.22 -14.42
CA LEU A 62 5.24 18.54 -13.04
C LEU A 62 6.76 18.69 -12.89
N ASP A 63 7.56 17.95 -13.65
CA ASP A 63 9.02 18.15 -13.68
C ASP A 63 9.39 19.48 -14.32
N ALA A 64 8.69 19.90 -15.39
CA ALA A 64 8.82 21.21 -15.98
C ALA A 64 8.40 22.32 -14.98
N LEU A 65 7.24 22.18 -14.35
CA LEU A 65 6.74 23.12 -13.35
C LEU A 65 7.73 23.30 -12.19
N ALA A 66 8.28 22.20 -11.66
CA ALA A 66 9.28 22.23 -10.58
C ALA A 66 10.63 22.83 -11.04
N THR A 67 10.89 22.87 -12.34
CA THR A 67 12.06 23.54 -12.93
C THR A 67 11.85 25.03 -13.00
N GLU A 68 10.68 25.46 -13.44
CA GLU A 68 10.28 26.86 -13.57
C GLU A 68 10.06 27.53 -12.21
N GLN A 69 9.56 26.76 -11.24
CA GLN A 69 9.22 27.22 -9.88
C GLN A 69 9.94 26.39 -8.81
N PRO A 70 11.26 26.60 -8.60
CA PRO A 70 12.06 25.81 -7.64
C PRO A 70 11.56 25.88 -6.19
N SER A 71 10.80 26.91 -5.82
CA SER A 71 10.20 27.08 -4.49
C SER A 71 9.15 26.03 -4.14
N LEU A 72 8.60 25.32 -5.12
CA LEU A 72 7.69 24.19 -4.90
C LEU A 72 8.39 22.96 -4.31
N VAL A 73 9.71 22.88 -4.48
CA VAL A 73 10.52 21.75 -3.99
C VAL A 73 11.20 22.15 -2.69
N ARG A 74 11.00 21.37 -1.62
CA ARG A 74 11.68 21.57 -0.34
C ARG A 74 13.16 21.20 -0.51
N LEU A 75 14.01 22.21 -0.64
CA LEU A 75 15.45 22.04 -0.80
C LEU A 75 16.18 22.42 0.50
N PRO A 76 17.19 21.64 0.93
CA PRO A 76 18.16 22.09 1.94
C PRO A 76 18.87 23.36 1.43
N ALA A 77 19.21 24.27 2.34
CA ALA A 77 19.83 25.58 1.98
C ALA A 77 21.16 25.44 1.20
N ASP A 78 21.87 24.34 1.43
CA ASP A 78 23.18 24.02 0.85
C ASP A 78 23.12 22.84 -0.14
N ALA A 79 21.95 22.60 -0.75
CA ALA A 79 21.72 21.44 -1.61
C ALA A 79 22.63 21.46 -2.84
N LYS A 80 23.42 20.39 -3.01
CA LYS A 80 24.25 20.18 -4.22
C LYS A 80 23.36 19.98 -5.46
N PRO A 81 23.84 20.36 -6.68
CA PRO A 81 23.03 20.24 -7.91
C PRO A 81 22.42 18.87 -8.15
N ALA A 82 23.13 17.79 -7.89
CA ALA A 82 22.60 16.42 -8.00
C ALA A 82 21.45 16.13 -7.02
N VAL A 83 21.49 16.74 -5.82
CA VAL A 83 20.40 16.62 -4.82
C VAL A 83 19.18 17.41 -5.30
N VAL A 84 19.36 18.62 -5.83
CA VAL A 84 18.30 19.45 -6.40
C VAL A 84 17.59 18.71 -7.52
N THR A 85 18.35 18.18 -8.50
CA THR A 85 17.79 17.40 -9.63
C THR A 85 16.99 16.19 -9.13
N ARG A 86 17.52 15.45 -8.16
CA ARG A 86 16.82 14.30 -7.58
C ARG A 86 15.53 14.69 -6.87
N LEU A 87 15.56 15.74 -6.04
CA LEU A 87 14.37 16.17 -5.28
C LEU A 87 13.28 16.73 -6.20
N ARG A 88 13.65 17.44 -7.27
CA ARG A 88 12.73 17.89 -8.31
C ARG A 88 12.05 16.69 -9.00
N LYS A 89 12.83 15.71 -9.40
CA LYS A 89 12.31 14.46 -9.99
C LYS A 89 11.35 13.74 -9.04
N ASN A 90 11.70 13.68 -7.76
CA ASN A 90 10.83 13.08 -6.74
C ASN A 90 9.52 13.85 -6.57
N TYR A 91 9.56 15.20 -6.66
CA TYR A 91 8.35 16.03 -6.61
C TYR A 91 7.35 15.63 -7.71
N ALA A 92 7.83 15.47 -8.95
CA ALA A 92 6.99 15.05 -10.07
C ALA A 92 6.49 13.60 -9.92
N LEU A 93 7.37 12.67 -9.53
CA LEU A 93 7.02 11.26 -9.31
C LEU A 93 5.99 11.09 -8.19
N ASP A 94 6.16 11.79 -7.08
CA ASP A 94 5.24 11.72 -5.93
C ASP A 94 3.82 12.16 -6.29
N ARG A 95 3.67 13.06 -7.26
CA ARG A 95 2.38 13.62 -7.69
C ARG A 95 1.76 12.89 -8.86
N ALA A 96 2.56 12.46 -9.83
CA ALA A 96 2.06 11.72 -10.99
C ALA A 96 1.66 10.27 -10.67
N ARG A 97 2.26 9.65 -9.64
CA ARG A 97 2.12 8.22 -9.34
C ARG A 97 0.69 7.74 -9.09
N TYR A 98 -0.25 8.66 -8.84
CA TYR A 98 -1.66 8.29 -8.57
C TYR A 98 -2.35 7.68 -9.80
N PHE A 99 -1.82 7.90 -11.00
CA PHE A 99 -2.30 7.26 -12.23
C PHE A 99 -1.68 5.88 -12.50
N ILE A 100 -0.65 5.47 -11.76
CA ILE A 100 -0.04 4.15 -11.98
C ILE A 100 -1.05 3.05 -11.65
N PRO A 101 -1.28 2.06 -12.54
CA PRO A 101 -2.12 0.91 -12.25
C PRO A 101 -1.60 0.10 -11.06
N PHE A 102 -2.50 -0.30 -10.17
CA PHE A 102 -2.16 -1.18 -9.03
C PHE A 102 -1.61 -2.53 -9.50
N ALA A 103 -2.01 -2.98 -10.69
CA ALA A 103 -1.50 -4.18 -11.35
C ALA A 103 -0.03 -4.12 -11.76
N THR A 104 0.62 -2.94 -11.71
CA THR A 104 2.02 -2.77 -12.15
C THR A 104 2.96 -3.66 -11.35
N ARG A 105 3.77 -4.47 -12.03
CA ARG A 105 4.79 -5.32 -11.41
C ARG A 105 5.82 -4.46 -10.66
N THR A 106 6.24 -4.97 -9.52
CA THR A 106 7.29 -4.36 -8.70
C THR A 106 8.29 -5.43 -8.27
N ASN A 107 9.49 -5.00 -7.87
CA ASN A 107 10.48 -5.89 -7.29
C ASN A 107 10.36 -5.85 -5.77
N LEU A 108 10.35 -7.03 -5.16
CA LEU A 108 10.29 -7.22 -3.72
C LEU A 108 11.41 -8.17 -3.29
N GLY A 109 12.32 -7.68 -2.45
CA GLY A 109 13.23 -8.53 -1.68
C GLY A 109 12.65 -8.78 -0.30
N LEU A 110 12.63 -10.03 0.15
CA LEU A 110 12.06 -10.40 1.44
C LEU A 110 12.94 -11.45 2.13
N VAL A 111 13.21 -11.24 3.42
CA VAL A 111 13.96 -12.18 4.27
C VAL A 111 13.09 -12.57 5.45
N GLN A 112 12.91 -13.87 5.63
CA GLN A 112 12.15 -14.44 6.75
C GLN A 112 12.71 -15.81 7.14
N THR A 113 12.35 -16.28 8.33
CA THR A 113 12.66 -17.66 8.72
C THR A 113 11.90 -18.66 7.86
N SER A 114 12.42 -19.89 7.71
CA SER A 114 11.74 -20.96 6.96
C SER A 114 10.31 -21.24 7.46
N ARG A 115 10.06 -21.08 8.76
CA ARG A 115 8.72 -21.24 9.35
C ARG A 115 7.76 -20.13 8.87
N MET A 116 8.24 -18.89 8.85
CA MET A 116 7.44 -17.76 8.36
C MET A 116 7.19 -17.88 6.86
N TRP A 117 8.17 -18.37 6.10
CA TRP A 117 7.97 -18.65 4.68
C TRP A 117 6.86 -19.69 4.46
N ALA A 118 6.83 -20.78 5.23
CA ALA A 118 5.76 -21.77 5.11
C ALA A 118 4.37 -21.16 5.33
N GLN A 119 4.23 -20.25 6.30
CA GLN A 119 2.97 -19.55 6.54
C GLN A 119 2.63 -18.55 5.44
N THR A 120 3.62 -17.74 5.01
CA THR A 120 3.42 -16.76 3.92
C THR A 120 2.96 -17.47 2.64
N VAL A 121 3.62 -18.57 2.27
CA VAL A 121 3.26 -19.37 1.09
C VAL A 121 1.86 -19.98 1.24
N LYS A 122 1.51 -20.53 2.42
CA LYS A 122 0.17 -21.03 2.70
C LYS A 122 -0.90 -19.94 2.51
N HIS A 123 -0.69 -18.73 3.04
CA HIS A 123 -1.61 -17.61 2.87
C HIS A 123 -1.77 -17.22 1.40
N LEU A 124 -0.65 -17.05 0.66
CA LEU A 124 -0.69 -16.71 -0.77
C LEU A 124 -1.43 -17.77 -1.60
N ASP A 125 -1.20 -19.06 -1.31
CA ASP A 125 -1.84 -20.18 -1.99
C ASP A 125 -3.34 -20.28 -1.68
N SER A 126 -3.78 -19.71 -0.57
CA SER A 126 -5.19 -19.67 -0.15
C SER A 126 -5.95 -18.48 -0.72
N LEU A 127 -5.27 -17.48 -1.29
CA LEU A 127 -5.93 -16.31 -1.88
C LEU A 127 -6.64 -16.66 -3.20
N PRO A 128 -7.75 -15.98 -3.53
CA PRO A 128 -8.50 -16.21 -4.77
C PRO A 128 -7.78 -15.68 -6.03
N HIS A 129 -6.67 -14.96 -5.88
CA HIS A 129 -5.94 -14.31 -6.96
C HIS A 129 -4.96 -15.28 -7.66
N PRO A 130 -5.04 -15.49 -9.00
CA PRO A 130 -4.13 -16.38 -9.73
C PRO A 130 -2.66 -16.06 -9.51
N GLU A 131 -2.26 -14.79 -9.56
CA GLU A 131 -0.87 -14.36 -9.35
C GLU A 131 -0.32 -14.74 -7.97
N ALA A 132 -1.17 -14.68 -6.92
CA ALA A 132 -0.74 -15.03 -5.58
C ALA A 132 -0.45 -16.53 -5.46
N ARG A 133 -1.29 -17.37 -6.07
CA ARG A 133 -1.10 -18.82 -6.13
C ARG A 133 0.12 -19.20 -6.97
N ALA A 134 0.32 -18.55 -8.11
CA ALA A 134 1.50 -18.74 -8.94
C ALA A 134 2.78 -18.37 -8.17
N ALA A 135 2.80 -17.25 -7.46
CA ALA A 135 3.92 -16.86 -6.60
C ALA A 135 4.15 -17.87 -5.47
N ALA A 136 3.08 -18.35 -4.83
CA ALA A 136 3.18 -19.39 -3.79
C ALA A 136 3.81 -20.68 -4.32
N ALA A 137 3.43 -21.12 -5.51
CA ALA A 137 3.98 -22.31 -6.14
C ALA A 137 5.48 -22.17 -6.42
N LEU A 138 5.91 -21.06 -7.02
CA LEU A 138 7.32 -20.79 -7.30
C LEU A 138 8.17 -20.72 -6.02
N ILE A 139 7.71 -19.99 -5.01
CA ILE A 139 8.42 -19.87 -3.73
C ILE A 139 8.52 -21.25 -3.04
N ARG A 140 7.43 -22.00 -3.05
CA ARG A 140 7.40 -23.36 -2.45
C ARG A 140 8.39 -24.29 -3.13
N GLU A 141 8.44 -24.28 -4.45
CA GLU A 141 9.37 -25.12 -5.22
C GLU A 141 10.82 -24.87 -4.80
N GLU A 142 11.24 -23.61 -4.69
CA GLU A 142 12.60 -23.27 -4.27
C GLU A 142 12.88 -23.66 -2.80
N LEU A 143 11.93 -23.41 -1.91
CA LEU A 143 12.08 -23.71 -0.49
C LEU A 143 12.02 -25.21 -0.17
N LEU A 144 11.35 -26.02 -0.99
CA LEU A 144 11.37 -27.48 -0.85
C LEU A 144 12.78 -28.06 -0.99
N LYS A 145 13.64 -27.43 -1.79
CA LYS A 145 15.05 -27.84 -1.97
C LYS A 145 15.87 -27.66 -0.68
N GLN A 146 15.47 -26.73 0.20
CA GLN A 146 16.22 -26.36 1.41
C GLN A 146 15.56 -26.83 2.71
N SER A 147 14.24 -26.84 2.77
CA SER A 147 13.47 -27.08 3.98
C SER A 147 12.24 -27.98 3.75
N PRO A 148 12.38 -29.18 3.19
CA PRO A 148 11.25 -30.00 2.75
C PRO A 148 10.27 -30.36 3.88
N ARG A 149 10.76 -30.59 5.10
CA ARG A 149 9.91 -30.93 6.24
C ARG A 149 8.99 -29.78 6.66
N LEU A 150 9.46 -28.53 6.57
CA LEU A 150 8.63 -27.36 6.91
C LEU A 150 7.68 -27.02 5.77
N MET A 151 8.12 -27.14 4.53
CA MET A 151 7.32 -26.78 3.35
C MET A 151 6.10 -27.69 3.13
N ARG A 152 6.05 -28.90 3.71
CA ARG A 152 4.81 -29.69 3.71
C ARG A 152 3.61 -29.00 4.38
N HIS A 153 3.84 -27.96 5.19
CA HIS A 153 2.81 -27.15 5.85
C HIS A 153 2.50 -25.87 5.08
N SER A 154 3.01 -25.68 3.87
CA SER A 154 2.86 -24.44 3.07
C SER A 154 1.73 -24.51 2.04
N PHE A 155 0.97 -25.59 1.97
CA PHE A 155 -0.14 -25.73 1.04
C PHE A 155 -1.37 -24.98 1.54
N ALA A 156 -2.24 -24.62 0.61
CA ALA A 156 -3.52 -23.98 0.90
C ALA A 156 -4.31 -24.80 1.93
N GLU A 157 -4.99 -24.09 2.81
CA GLU A 157 -5.81 -24.67 3.88
C GLU A 157 -7.25 -24.17 3.72
N SER A 158 -8.21 -25.11 3.83
CA SER A 158 -9.64 -24.81 3.60
C SER A 158 -10.18 -23.68 4.48
N SER A 159 -9.72 -23.59 5.73
CA SER A 159 -10.10 -22.52 6.65
C SER A 159 -9.62 -21.14 6.17
N TYR A 160 -8.38 -21.04 5.71
CA TYR A 160 -7.85 -19.80 5.14
C TYR A 160 -8.48 -19.45 3.80
N GLN A 161 -8.77 -20.43 2.95
CA GLN A 161 -9.50 -20.21 1.70
C GLN A 161 -10.91 -19.66 1.96
N GLU A 162 -11.61 -20.19 2.98
CA GLU A 162 -12.92 -19.70 3.37
C GLU A 162 -12.86 -18.27 3.91
N GLN A 163 -11.92 -17.98 4.80
CA GLN A 163 -11.70 -16.62 5.31
C GLN A 163 -11.39 -15.63 4.15
N ALA A 164 -10.49 -15.99 3.25
CA ALA A 164 -10.16 -15.15 2.10
C ALA A 164 -11.35 -14.91 1.17
N ARG A 165 -12.25 -15.90 1.00
CA ARG A 165 -13.51 -15.73 0.25
C ARG A 165 -14.49 -14.80 0.96
N GLN A 166 -14.62 -14.90 2.28
CA GLN A 166 -15.48 -14.02 3.07
C GLN A 166 -14.98 -12.58 3.05
N GLU A 167 -13.66 -12.34 3.21
CA GLU A 167 -13.04 -11.04 3.09
C GLU A 167 -13.24 -10.44 1.69
N LEU A 168 -13.05 -11.24 0.64
CA LEU A 168 -13.32 -10.82 -0.74
C LEU A 168 -14.80 -10.45 -0.93
N ALA A 169 -15.72 -11.26 -0.46
CA ALA A 169 -17.16 -11.00 -0.58
C ALA A 169 -17.55 -9.68 0.15
N ALA A 170 -16.97 -9.43 1.33
CA ALA A 170 -17.17 -8.18 2.07
C ALA A 170 -16.60 -6.98 1.30
N SER A 171 -15.39 -7.12 0.74
CA SER A 171 -14.75 -6.06 -0.05
C SER A 171 -15.52 -5.77 -1.35
N VAL A 172 -15.99 -6.80 -2.05
CA VAL A 172 -16.83 -6.65 -3.26
C VAL A 172 -18.14 -5.93 -2.94
N ARG A 173 -18.82 -6.31 -1.85
CA ARG A 173 -20.04 -5.63 -1.42
C ARG A 173 -19.78 -4.15 -1.11
N LEU A 174 -18.78 -3.87 -0.28
CA LEU A 174 -18.42 -2.50 0.07
C LEU A 174 -17.97 -1.69 -1.16
N GLY A 175 -17.23 -2.32 -2.08
CA GLY A 175 -16.81 -1.71 -3.33
C GLY A 175 -17.99 -1.31 -4.23
N ARG A 176 -19.02 -2.17 -4.35
CA ARG A 176 -20.25 -1.85 -5.09
C ARG A 176 -20.99 -0.66 -4.48
N GLU A 177 -21.10 -0.63 -3.17
CA GLU A 177 -21.83 0.41 -2.43
C GLU A 177 -21.13 1.77 -2.50
N ARG A 178 -19.79 1.79 -2.53
CA ARG A 178 -19.00 3.02 -2.34
C ARG A 178 -18.19 3.47 -3.56
N LEU A 179 -18.24 2.77 -4.68
CA LEU A 179 -17.43 3.12 -5.86
C LEU A 179 -17.67 4.56 -6.30
N SER A 180 -16.62 5.36 -6.27
CA SER A 180 -16.65 6.77 -6.65
C SER A 180 -15.33 7.21 -7.30
N THR A 181 -15.40 8.22 -8.19
CA THR A 181 -14.26 8.92 -8.77
C THR A 181 -14.02 10.29 -8.12
N ALA A 182 -14.96 10.77 -7.29
CA ALA A 182 -14.79 12.01 -6.55
C ALA A 182 -13.82 11.84 -5.38
N PRO A 183 -13.05 12.88 -5.01
CA PRO A 183 -12.20 12.83 -3.82
C PRO A 183 -13.05 12.68 -2.55
N LEU A 184 -12.60 11.81 -1.66
CA LEU A 184 -13.27 11.55 -0.39
C LEU A 184 -12.68 12.45 0.70
N ALA A 185 -13.54 13.07 1.50
CA ALA A 185 -13.13 13.87 2.64
C ALA A 185 -12.50 13.02 3.75
N ASP A 186 -11.61 13.64 4.53
CA ASP A 186 -10.93 12.96 5.65
C ASP A 186 -11.90 12.63 6.79
N GLU A 187 -11.86 11.36 7.21
CA GLU A 187 -12.47 10.89 8.45
C GLU A 187 -11.49 9.93 9.12
N VAL A 188 -11.11 10.25 10.35
CA VAL A 188 -10.11 9.50 11.11
C VAL A 188 -10.71 9.05 12.43
N TRP A 189 -10.57 7.77 12.72
CA TRP A 189 -10.88 7.20 14.02
C TRP A 189 -9.58 6.80 14.74
N VAL A 190 -9.48 7.14 16.03
CA VAL A 190 -8.33 6.82 16.86
C VAL A 190 -8.79 6.27 18.21
N HIS A 191 -8.19 5.17 18.64
CA HIS A 191 -8.37 4.61 19.97
C HIS A 191 -7.01 4.30 20.61
N VAL A 192 -6.86 4.69 21.88
CA VAL A 192 -5.64 4.44 22.66
C VAL A 192 -6.00 3.65 23.91
N ASP A 193 -5.54 2.41 23.98
CA ASP A 193 -5.66 1.58 25.18
C ASP A 193 -4.46 1.79 26.09
N ARG A 194 -4.73 2.25 27.31
CA ARG A 194 -3.75 2.54 28.36
C ARG A 194 -3.94 1.68 29.61
N ALA A 195 -4.87 0.75 29.57
CA ALA A 195 -5.23 -0.03 30.75
C ALA A 195 -4.01 -0.79 31.32
N THR A 196 -3.74 -0.56 32.59
CA THR A 196 -2.75 -1.34 33.36
C THR A 196 -3.52 -2.29 34.27
N PRO A 197 -3.26 -3.61 34.22
CA PRO A 197 -3.86 -4.55 35.17
C PRO A 197 -3.55 -4.14 36.60
N PRO A 198 -4.51 -4.26 37.55
CA PRO A 198 -4.37 -3.72 38.91
C PRO A 198 -3.25 -4.37 39.73
N PHE A 199 -2.77 -5.54 39.32
CA PHE A 199 -1.66 -6.25 39.98
C PHE A 199 -0.28 -5.95 39.34
N LEU A 200 -0.22 -5.03 38.36
CA LEU A 200 1.04 -4.59 37.75
C LEU A 200 1.33 -3.14 38.14
N PRO A 201 2.62 -2.74 38.19
CA PRO A 201 2.98 -1.37 38.49
C PRO A 201 2.46 -0.43 37.39
N GLU A 202 2.05 0.76 37.80
CA GLU A 202 1.69 1.84 36.86
C GLU A 202 2.83 2.11 35.89
N VAL A 203 2.44 2.48 34.68
CA VAL A 203 3.38 2.75 33.59
C VAL A 203 3.66 4.25 33.55
N GLN A 204 4.93 4.61 33.48
CA GLN A 204 5.36 5.98 33.24
C GLN A 204 4.57 6.62 32.09
N SER A 205 4.28 7.93 32.20
CA SER A 205 3.61 8.62 31.10
C SER A 205 4.47 8.60 29.83
N ILE A 206 3.83 8.53 28.66
CA ILE A 206 4.55 8.63 27.36
C ILE A 206 5.34 9.93 27.28
N THR A 207 4.80 11.02 27.81
CA THR A 207 5.48 12.33 27.85
C THR A 207 6.81 12.25 28.57
N GLU A 208 6.87 11.56 29.70
CA GLU A 208 8.13 11.33 30.42
C GLU A 208 9.09 10.41 29.66
N ALA A 209 8.58 9.33 29.08
CA ALA A 209 9.39 8.41 28.28
C ALA A 209 10.01 9.11 27.04
N LEU A 210 9.27 10.03 26.42
CA LEU A 210 9.76 10.82 25.28
C LEU A 210 10.75 11.92 25.68
N ARG A 211 10.59 12.52 26.88
CA ARG A 211 11.47 13.59 27.37
C ARG A 211 12.94 13.18 27.45
N HIS A 212 13.22 11.94 27.79
CA HIS A 212 14.57 11.40 27.95
C HIS A 212 15.11 10.68 26.73
N ARG A 213 14.40 10.76 25.61
CA ARG A 213 14.78 10.08 24.38
C ARG A 213 15.78 10.93 23.57
N PRO A 214 17.03 10.44 23.36
CA PRO A 214 18.08 11.24 22.71
C PRO A 214 17.84 11.50 21.22
N ASN A 215 17.12 10.61 20.54
CA ASN A 215 16.77 10.74 19.12
C ASN A 215 15.63 9.77 18.74
N ARG A 216 15.08 9.92 17.55
CA ARG A 216 13.95 9.09 17.03
C ARG A 216 14.26 7.59 16.89
N TYR A 217 15.50 7.19 16.87
CA TYR A 217 15.91 5.78 16.76
C TYR A 217 16.11 5.12 18.12
N ALA A 218 16.13 5.90 19.19
CA ALA A 218 16.28 5.36 20.54
C ALA A 218 15.05 4.54 20.94
N GLN A 219 15.28 3.42 21.62
CA GLN A 219 14.21 2.54 22.06
C GLN A 219 13.35 3.19 23.14
N HIS A 220 12.06 2.93 23.08
CA HIS A 220 11.10 3.33 24.10
C HIS A 220 11.07 2.33 25.26
N GLY A 221 10.80 2.84 26.46
CA GLY A 221 10.63 2.04 27.66
C GLY A 221 9.34 1.19 27.67
N ALA A 222 9.14 0.44 28.76
CA ALA A 222 8.00 -0.45 28.94
C ALA A 222 6.63 0.27 28.83
N ALA A 223 6.57 1.54 29.24
CA ALA A 223 5.38 2.37 29.16
C ALA A 223 4.76 2.40 27.76
N SER A 224 5.55 2.81 26.77
CA SER A 224 5.08 2.91 25.38
C SER A 224 4.81 1.53 24.75
N ARG A 225 5.51 0.49 25.16
CA ARG A 225 5.28 -0.87 24.66
C ARG A 225 4.01 -1.52 25.23
N ARG A 226 3.52 -1.10 26.41
CA ARG A 226 2.24 -1.56 26.97
C ARG A 226 1.03 -0.92 26.29
N MET A 227 1.15 0.33 25.88
CA MET A 227 0.05 1.04 25.25
C MET A 227 -0.17 0.53 23.84
N ARG A 228 -1.44 0.39 23.47
CA ARG A 228 -1.85 0.05 22.11
C ARG A 228 -2.56 1.24 21.48
N VAL A 229 -2.18 1.53 20.25
CA VAL A 229 -2.82 2.56 19.43
C VAL A 229 -3.49 1.86 18.26
N SER A 230 -4.77 2.14 18.06
CA SER A 230 -5.52 1.72 16.88
C SER A 230 -6.04 2.97 16.19
N PHE A 231 -5.89 3.02 14.87
CA PHE A 231 -6.46 4.09 14.06
C PHE A 231 -6.98 3.56 12.74
N ALA A 232 -7.98 4.25 12.20
CA ALA A 232 -8.50 3.99 10.87
C ALA A 232 -8.69 5.29 10.12
N TRP A 233 -8.43 5.26 8.83
CA TRP A 233 -8.71 6.32 7.87
C TRP A 233 -9.64 5.82 6.78
N ASN A 234 -10.59 6.64 6.38
CA ASN A 234 -11.54 6.27 5.33
C ASN A 234 -11.02 6.51 3.90
N ASN A 235 -9.98 7.32 3.71
CA ASN A 235 -9.61 7.91 2.42
C ASN A 235 -8.13 7.83 2.05
N LEU A 236 -7.39 6.86 2.54
CA LEU A 236 -6.00 6.69 2.10
C LEU A 236 -5.96 6.25 0.64
N ALA A 237 -5.21 6.95 -0.21
CA ALA A 237 -4.93 6.44 -1.54
C ALA A 237 -3.97 5.25 -1.47
N ILE A 238 -4.12 4.31 -2.40
CA ILE A 238 -3.26 3.10 -2.44
C ILE A 238 -1.76 3.48 -2.50
N ALA A 239 -1.45 4.64 -3.08
CA ALA A 239 -0.10 5.17 -3.11
C ALA A 239 0.51 5.38 -1.71
N GLU A 240 -0.26 5.97 -0.77
CA GLU A 240 0.18 6.16 0.62
C GLU A 240 0.16 4.84 1.39
N LEU A 241 -0.82 4.01 1.11
CA LEU A 241 -0.97 2.69 1.72
C LEU A 241 0.27 1.82 1.52
N ARG A 242 0.92 1.91 0.36
CA ARG A 242 2.19 1.23 0.09
C ARG A 242 3.31 1.69 1.03
N ASP A 243 3.35 2.99 1.35
CA ASP A 243 4.34 3.52 2.28
C ASP A 243 4.06 3.11 3.73
N LEU A 244 2.79 3.10 4.16
CA LEU A 244 2.38 2.64 5.49
C LEU A 244 2.59 1.13 5.66
N ASN A 245 2.37 0.35 4.62
CA ASN A 245 2.54 -1.10 4.64
C ASN A 245 4.00 -1.56 4.88
N ARG A 246 4.97 -0.65 4.73
CA ARG A 246 6.37 -0.92 5.09
C ARG A 246 6.61 -1.01 6.60
N HIS A 247 5.68 -0.52 7.42
CA HIS A 247 5.70 -0.69 8.87
C HIS A 247 5.08 -2.05 9.21
N ARG A 248 5.92 -3.06 9.37
CA ARG A 248 5.54 -4.49 9.45
C ARG A 248 5.19 -4.96 10.86
N THR A 249 4.80 -4.06 11.74
CA THR A 249 4.41 -4.36 13.13
C THR A 249 2.92 -4.13 13.33
N GLY A 250 2.30 -4.99 14.13
CA GLY A 250 0.87 -4.87 14.44
C GLY A 250 -0.05 -5.38 13.34
N HIS A 251 -1.35 -5.13 13.52
CA HIS A 251 -2.40 -5.48 12.57
C HIS A 251 -2.62 -4.35 11.57
N ARG A 252 -2.81 -4.69 10.31
CA ARG A 252 -3.19 -3.77 9.23
C ARG A 252 -4.24 -4.45 8.37
N TYR A 253 -5.21 -3.67 7.94
CA TYR A 253 -6.27 -4.16 7.06
C TYR A 253 -6.74 -3.06 6.11
N THR A 254 -7.03 -3.45 4.87
CA THR A 254 -7.73 -2.62 3.89
C THR A 254 -8.54 -3.51 2.93
N PRO A 255 -9.79 -3.13 2.61
CA PRO A 255 -10.61 -3.86 1.64
C PRO A 255 -10.15 -3.69 0.18
N LEU A 256 -9.15 -2.83 -0.12
CA LEU A 256 -8.68 -2.51 -1.48
C LEU A 256 -9.83 -2.15 -2.44
N ILE A 257 -10.68 -1.22 -2.04
CA ILE A 257 -11.77 -0.68 -2.87
C ILE A 257 -11.44 0.72 -3.39
N GLN A 258 -12.29 1.28 -4.23
CA GLN A 258 -12.25 2.68 -4.63
C GLN A 258 -13.49 3.40 -4.10
N ALA A 259 -13.40 3.95 -2.88
CA ALA A 259 -14.45 4.79 -2.29
C ALA A 259 -14.34 6.26 -2.74
N GLY A 260 -13.26 6.64 -3.37
CA GLY A 260 -12.98 7.94 -3.97
C GLY A 260 -11.69 7.87 -4.77
N PHE A 261 -11.29 9.00 -5.35
CA PHE A 261 -10.03 9.12 -6.07
C PHE A 261 -9.30 10.40 -5.69
N TYR A 262 -8.07 10.26 -5.23
CA TYR A 262 -7.23 11.38 -4.85
C TYR A 262 -6.31 11.80 -6.01
N LEU A 263 -6.27 13.09 -6.28
CA LEU A 263 -5.23 13.74 -7.06
C LEU A 263 -4.64 14.90 -6.23
N PRO A 264 -3.32 15.15 -6.34
CA PRO A 264 -2.71 16.28 -5.67
C PRO A 264 -3.24 17.61 -6.24
N PRO A 265 -3.18 18.71 -5.46
CA PRO A 265 -3.75 20.00 -5.87
C PRO A 265 -3.21 20.55 -7.19
N GLU A 266 -1.99 20.15 -7.55
CA GLU A 266 -1.34 20.56 -8.79
C GLU A 266 -1.92 19.88 -10.06
N ILE A 267 -2.77 18.86 -9.88
CA ILE A 267 -3.42 18.12 -10.96
C ILE A 267 -4.92 18.37 -10.92
N ALA A 268 -5.44 19.05 -11.93
CA ALA A 268 -6.88 19.33 -12.02
C ALA A 268 -7.67 18.03 -12.29
N HIS A 269 -8.54 17.65 -11.38
CA HIS A 269 -9.34 16.43 -11.45
C HIS A 269 -10.17 16.34 -12.74
N GLY A 270 -10.75 17.46 -13.16
CA GLY A 270 -11.58 17.54 -14.37
C GLY A 270 -10.84 17.15 -15.67
N ASN A 271 -9.53 17.36 -15.74
CA ASN A 271 -8.72 17.01 -16.91
C ASN A 271 -8.62 15.49 -17.12
N HIS A 272 -8.88 14.70 -16.09
CA HIS A 272 -8.75 13.25 -16.10
C HIS A 272 -10.08 12.53 -15.86
N ALA A 273 -11.20 13.27 -15.79
CA ALA A 273 -12.52 12.72 -15.48
C ALA A 273 -12.90 11.55 -16.40
N ALA A 274 -12.70 11.70 -17.71
CA ALA A 274 -13.02 10.64 -18.67
C ALA A 274 -12.24 9.34 -18.43
N LEU A 275 -10.95 9.43 -18.10
CA LEU A 275 -10.13 8.26 -17.73
C LEU A 275 -10.66 7.60 -16.46
N LEU A 276 -10.95 8.42 -15.43
CA LEU A 276 -11.40 7.91 -14.15
C LEU A 276 -12.79 7.26 -14.24
N ASP A 277 -13.68 7.81 -15.07
CA ASP A 277 -15.00 7.25 -15.34
C ASP A 277 -14.92 5.93 -16.12
N GLU A 278 -14.06 5.83 -17.14
CA GLU A 278 -13.81 4.58 -17.85
C GLU A 278 -13.23 3.50 -16.92
N GLN A 279 -12.28 3.87 -16.07
CA GLN A 279 -11.67 2.98 -15.09
C GLN A 279 -12.70 2.52 -14.06
N ALA A 280 -13.53 3.44 -13.51
CA ALA A 280 -14.56 3.11 -12.55
C ALA A 280 -15.66 2.22 -13.18
N ALA A 281 -16.02 2.43 -14.45
CA ALA A 281 -16.97 1.59 -15.15
C ALA A 281 -16.46 0.14 -15.33
N LEU A 282 -15.17 -0.02 -15.63
CA LEU A 282 -14.52 -1.34 -15.66
C LEU A 282 -14.50 -1.99 -14.28
N THR A 283 -14.14 -1.22 -13.24
CA THR A 283 -14.13 -1.71 -11.85
C THR A 283 -15.51 -2.15 -11.40
N ARG A 284 -16.55 -1.38 -11.72
CA ARG A 284 -17.96 -1.72 -11.41
C ARG A 284 -18.35 -3.05 -12.02
N GLU A 285 -18.04 -3.25 -13.29
CA GLU A 285 -18.38 -4.49 -13.98
C GLU A 285 -17.70 -5.73 -13.35
N LEU A 286 -16.41 -5.61 -12.99
CA LEU A 286 -15.69 -6.67 -12.29
C LEU A 286 -16.27 -6.94 -10.89
N LEU A 287 -16.66 -5.89 -10.16
CA LEU A 287 -17.33 -6.00 -8.86
C LEU A 287 -18.71 -6.68 -9.00
N GLU A 288 -19.52 -6.31 -10.00
CA GLU A 288 -20.83 -6.92 -10.26
C GLU A 288 -20.72 -8.41 -10.56
N ARG A 289 -19.65 -8.84 -11.21
CA ARG A 289 -19.34 -10.26 -11.45
C ARG A 289 -18.79 -10.98 -10.20
N GLY A 290 -18.52 -10.26 -9.12
CA GLY A 290 -17.85 -10.80 -7.93
C GLY A 290 -16.42 -11.26 -8.20
N SER A 291 -15.78 -10.75 -9.25
CA SER A 291 -14.44 -11.15 -9.67
C SER A 291 -13.38 -10.60 -8.72
N PRO A 292 -12.45 -11.42 -8.19
CA PRO A 292 -11.31 -10.94 -7.41
C PRO A 292 -10.39 -10.02 -8.22
N ALA A 293 -10.46 -10.08 -9.55
CA ALA A 293 -9.65 -9.29 -10.45
C ALA A 293 -9.98 -7.79 -10.44
N TYR A 294 -11.09 -7.35 -9.80
CA TYR A 294 -11.42 -5.93 -9.70
C TYR A 294 -10.28 -5.09 -9.11
N VAL A 295 -9.47 -5.64 -8.21
CA VAL A 295 -8.32 -4.94 -7.61
C VAL A 295 -7.29 -4.51 -8.66
N TYR A 296 -7.18 -5.25 -9.76
CA TYR A 296 -6.24 -4.94 -10.85
C TYR A 296 -6.76 -3.87 -11.83
N SER A 297 -8.00 -3.43 -11.67
CA SER A 297 -8.52 -2.26 -12.37
C SER A 297 -8.31 -0.96 -11.61
N LEU A 298 -7.87 -1.03 -10.33
CA LEU A 298 -7.59 0.14 -9.51
C LEU A 298 -6.30 0.85 -9.95
N LEU A 299 -6.27 2.16 -9.73
CA LEU A 299 -5.07 2.99 -9.86
C LEU A 299 -4.57 3.37 -8.46
N LEU A 300 -3.32 3.78 -8.33
CA LEU A 300 -2.74 4.14 -7.02
C LEU A 300 -3.43 5.36 -6.36
N GLY A 301 -4.19 6.14 -7.11
CA GLY A 301 -5.02 7.23 -6.59
C GLY A 301 -6.34 6.78 -5.96
N ALA A 302 -6.76 5.52 -6.13
CA ALA A 302 -7.98 5.02 -5.50
C ALA A 302 -7.91 5.14 -3.98
N GLN A 303 -8.89 5.82 -3.39
CA GLN A 303 -9.01 6.01 -1.95
C GLN A 303 -9.78 4.85 -1.33
N THR A 304 -9.22 4.29 -0.28
CA THR A 304 -9.74 3.09 0.40
C THR A 304 -9.65 3.27 1.91
N PRO A 305 -10.56 2.68 2.69
CA PRO A 305 -10.40 2.59 4.14
C PRO A 305 -9.16 1.80 4.52
N PHE A 306 -8.51 2.23 5.58
CA PHE A 306 -7.34 1.57 6.15
C PHE A 306 -7.43 1.53 7.67
N GLU A 307 -7.13 0.39 8.25
CA GLU A 307 -7.02 0.19 9.69
C GLU A 307 -5.61 -0.25 10.06
N HIS A 308 -5.08 0.31 11.14
CA HIS A 308 -3.82 -0.11 11.74
C HIS A 308 -3.89 -0.12 13.26
N SER A 309 -3.38 -1.18 13.88
CA SER A 309 -3.32 -1.32 15.33
C SER A 309 -1.93 -1.83 15.72
N THR A 310 -1.20 -1.08 16.55
CA THR A 310 0.16 -1.41 16.96
C THR A 310 0.47 -0.90 18.36
N HIS A 311 1.65 -1.24 18.91
CA HIS A 311 2.13 -0.68 20.16
C HIS A 311 2.59 0.77 19.99
N ALA A 312 2.43 1.59 21.01
CA ALA A 312 2.70 3.02 20.93
C ALA A 312 4.17 3.35 20.58
N ASP A 313 5.14 2.54 21.00
CA ASP A 313 6.55 2.71 20.60
C ASP A 313 6.73 2.61 19.07
N LYS A 314 6.00 1.71 18.41
CA LYS A 314 6.03 1.56 16.95
C LYS A 314 5.25 2.68 16.26
N PHE A 315 4.08 3.02 16.79
CA PHE A 315 3.27 4.12 16.26
C PHE A 315 4.02 5.46 16.28
N ILE A 316 4.71 5.78 17.39
CA ILE A 316 5.50 7.01 17.51
C ILE A 316 6.61 7.04 16.45
N TYR A 317 7.33 5.94 16.28
CA TYR A 317 8.36 5.84 15.25
C TYR A 317 7.80 6.01 13.84
N GLU A 318 6.66 5.38 13.56
CA GLU A 318 5.95 5.53 12.27
C GLU A 318 5.54 6.98 12.02
N ALA A 319 4.94 7.63 13.02
CA ALA A 319 4.54 9.04 12.93
C ALA A 319 5.74 9.95 12.64
N GLU A 320 6.85 9.79 13.37
CA GLU A 320 8.07 10.57 13.16
C GLU A 320 8.70 10.36 11.78
N LEU A 321 8.63 9.14 11.23
CA LEU A 321 9.11 8.88 9.87
C LEU A 321 8.20 9.50 8.81
N ARG A 322 6.88 9.51 9.04
CA ARG A 322 5.88 9.96 8.06
C ARG A 322 5.63 11.46 8.11
N THR A 323 6.00 12.14 9.20
CA THR A 323 5.87 13.60 9.32
C THR A 323 7.22 14.33 9.24
N GLY A 324 8.34 13.59 9.19
CA GLY A 324 9.69 14.14 9.12
C GLY A 324 10.08 14.66 7.72
N MET A 325 11.27 15.29 7.64
CA MET A 325 11.86 15.70 6.36
C MET A 325 12.02 14.49 5.42
N GLY A 326 11.56 14.59 4.18
CA GLY A 326 11.58 13.52 3.19
C GLY A 326 10.35 12.60 3.24
N ALA A 327 9.40 12.86 4.14
CA ALA A 327 8.09 12.23 4.08
C ALA A 327 7.32 12.63 2.82
N LEU A 328 6.30 11.85 2.47
CA LEU A 328 5.38 12.22 1.41
C LEU A 328 4.67 13.53 1.78
N PHE A 329 4.44 14.40 0.81
CA PHE A 329 3.83 15.72 1.01
C PHE A 329 2.40 15.67 1.60
N ARG A 330 1.74 14.53 1.53
CA ARG A 330 0.37 14.34 2.03
C ARG A 330 0.29 13.94 3.52
N TYR A 331 1.40 13.56 4.15
CA TYR A 331 1.41 13.27 5.59
C TYR A 331 1.58 14.52 6.44
#